data_0553d35506db4fb92ceff02ef5873a31
#
_entry.id   0553d35506db4fb92ceff02ef5873a31
#
_cell.length_a   1.000
_cell.length_b   1.000
_cell.length_c   1.000
_cell.angle_alpha   90.00
_cell.angle_beta   90.00
_cell.angle_gamma   90.00
#
_symmetry.space_group_name_H-M   'P 1'
#
loop_
_entity.id
_entity.type
_entity.pdbx_description
1 polymer ?
#
loop_
_entity_poly.entity_id
_entity_poly.type
_entity_poly.pdbx_seq_one_letter_code
_entity_poly.pdbx_strand_id
1 'polypeptide(L)'
;MTRLTPPTDHDYIVLGIGGVGSAALYHLAKRGADVLGIDQYPAGHDKGSSHGDSRLIRLVYFEHPDYVPLLRSAFELWRALEVDSGDELLKMTGLLQAGPAEGEVITGLLKAAQIHNLKMEQLTSEAANRRFPGINLKAEQTVIFDENAGILKVEDCVKTHVKLAQQHGAQLKSGHAIGWEQEKNRISVSLGEETLYCQKLVITPGAWAGDLLPALNPFLEIRRKSMFWFDKHLPQHQLHNNFPVFFVEDEGHNFYGFPAMDKKGVKMADHQGGEVISSPAELGDSLDASALLNTVGALAQYLPDVGDHLAHYTNCMYTMSRDEHFIVGQYPSSANV
;
A
#
# COMPACT_ATOMS: atom_id res chain seq x y z
N MET A 1 -42.83 -22.44 16.44
CA MET A 1 -42.44 -21.06 16.79
C MET A 1 -41.22 -20.73 15.97
N THR A 2 -41.42 -20.03 14.85
CA THR A 2 -40.32 -19.47 14.04
C THR A 2 -39.64 -18.42 14.91
N ARG A 3 -38.39 -18.67 15.32
CA ARG A 3 -37.59 -17.66 16.01
C ARG A 3 -37.29 -16.58 14.96
N LEU A 4 -37.93 -15.43 15.09
CA LEU A 4 -37.61 -14.26 14.33
C LEU A 4 -36.11 -13.91 14.59
N THR A 5 -35.32 -13.92 13.57
CA THR A 5 -33.95 -13.38 13.63
C THR A 5 -34.06 -11.89 14.00
N PRO A 6 -33.34 -11.41 15.01
CA PRO A 6 -33.34 -9.96 15.27
C PRO A 6 -32.93 -9.22 14.03
N PRO A 7 -33.50 -8.04 13.75
CA PRO A 7 -33.17 -7.27 12.57
C PRO A 7 -31.66 -6.90 12.58
N THR A 8 -31.06 -6.92 11.42
CA THR A 8 -29.74 -6.34 11.15
C THR A 8 -29.95 -5.01 10.47
N ASP A 9 -29.07 -4.04 10.76
CA ASP A 9 -29.13 -2.72 10.13
C ASP A 9 -28.58 -2.79 8.70
N HIS A 10 -27.58 -3.70 8.45
CA HIS A 10 -26.90 -3.87 7.18
C HIS A 10 -26.57 -5.33 6.87
N ASP A 11 -26.40 -5.66 5.59
CA ASP A 11 -25.84 -6.96 5.18
C ASP A 11 -24.36 -7.05 5.58
N TYR A 12 -23.61 -5.96 5.35
CA TYR A 12 -22.20 -5.86 5.68
C TYR A 12 -21.87 -4.55 6.41
N ILE A 13 -20.94 -4.64 7.35
CA ILE A 13 -20.18 -3.49 7.84
C ILE A 13 -18.70 -3.70 7.46
N VAL A 14 -18.04 -2.65 6.98
CA VAL A 14 -16.61 -2.61 6.71
C VAL A 14 -15.96 -1.64 7.69
N LEU A 15 -15.06 -2.14 8.56
CA LEU A 15 -14.32 -1.34 9.53
C LEU A 15 -12.94 -0.99 8.98
N GLY A 16 -12.66 0.32 8.87
CA GLY A 16 -11.46 0.87 8.24
C GLY A 16 -11.62 0.99 6.73
N ILE A 17 -11.71 2.24 6.22
CA ILE A 17 -11.94 2.55 4.80
C ILE A 17 -10.66 3.09 4.15
N GLY A 18 -9.53 2.49 4.49
CA GLY A 18 -8.24 2.70 3.83
C GLY A 18 -8.13 1.96 2.50
N GLY A 19 -6.90 1.63 2.07
CA GLY A 19 -6.65 0.99 0.77
C GLY A 19 -7.42 -0.31 0.55
N VAL A 20 -7.49 -1.19 1.56
CA VAL A 20 -8.19 -2.48 1.47
C VAL A 20 -9.69 -2.32 1.67
N GLY A 21 -10.10 -1.58 2.70
CA GLY A 21 -11.52 -1.47 3.05
C GLY A 21 -12.34 -0.66 2.04
N SER A 22 -11.77 0.37 1.43
CA SER A 22 -12.45 1.12 0.37
C SER A 22 -12.75 0.25 -0.86
N ALA A 23 -11.81 -0.63 -1.23
CA ALA A 23 -12.03 -1.60 -2.30
C ALA A 23 -13.11 -2.63 -1.92
N ALA A 24 -13.06 -3.17 -0.69
CA ALA A 24 -14.09 -4.08 -0.19
C ALA A 24 -15.48 -3.43 -0.22
N LEU A 25 -15.60 -2.19 0.28
CA LEU A 25 -16.84 -1.41 0.28
C LEU A 25 -17.40 -1.25 -1.14
N TYR A 26 -16.55 -0.84 -2.09
CA TYR A 26 -16.95 -0.68 -3.48
C TYR A 26 -17.45 -1.99 -4.11
N HIS A 27 -16.70 -3.06 -3.96
CA HIS A 27 -17.08 -4.33 -4.58
C HIS A 27 -18.31 -4.96 -3.96
N LEU A 28 -18.56 -4.78 -2.67
CA LEU A 28 -19.80 -5.21 -2.00
C LEU A 28 -20.99 -4.39 -2.51
N ALA A 29 -20.89 -3.06 -2.53
CA ALA A 29 -21.94 -2.19 -3.03
C ALA A 29 -22.25 -2.44 -4.52
N LYS A 30 -21.23 -2.59 -5.36
CA LYS A 30 -21.37 -2.91 -6.80
C LYS A 30 -22.12 -4.23 -7.03
N ARG A 31 -22.06 -5.17 -6.08
CA ARG A 31 -22.81 -6.44 -6.10
C ARG A 31 -24.23 -6.32 -5.55
N GLY A 32 -24.64 -5.12 -5.14
CA GLY A 32 -25.98 -4.83 -4.62
C GLY A 32 -26.19 -5.15 -3.15
N ALA A 33 -25.13 -5.35 -2.38
CA ALA A 33 -25.24 -5.54 -0.94
C ALA A 33 -25.56 -4.20 -0.24
N ASP A 34 -26.38 -4.25 0.82
CA ASP A 34 -26.52 -3.14 1.76
C ASP A 34 -25.26 -3.10 2.65
N VAL A 35 -24.41 -2.10 2.43
CA VAL A 35 -23.11 -2.03 3.11
C VAL A 35 -22.86 -0.66 3.73
N LEU A 36 -22.38 -0.67 4.97
CA LEU A 36 -21.92 0.50 5.72
C LEU A 36 -20.41 0.45 5.88
N GLY A 37 -19.72 1.49 5.43
CA GLY A 37 -18.32 1.73 5.72
C GLY A 37 -18.15 2.60 6.96
N ILE A 38 -17.26 2.22 7.87
CA ILE A 38 -16.96 2.97 9.09
C ILE A 38 -15.47 3.29 9.14
N ASP A 39 -15.14 4.57 9.28
CA ASP A 39 -13.77 5.03 9.51
C ASP A 39 -13.78 6.24 10.43
N GLN A 40 -12.71 6.42 11.19
CA GLN A 40 -12.55 7.58 12.06
C GLN A 40 -12.12 8.84 11.28
N TYR A 41 -11.59 8.68 10.08
CA TYR A 41 -11.06 9.74 9.23
C TYR A 41 -11.74 9.76 7.86
N PRO A 42 -11.73 10.89 7.15
CA PRO A 42 -12.27 10.97 5.79
C PRO A 42 -11.45 10.14 4.80
N ALA A 43 -12.06 9.70 3.71
CA ALA A 43 -11.41 8.92 2.67
C ALA A 43 -10.15 9.61 2.11
N GLY A 44 -9.04 8.87 2.03
CA GLY A 44 -7.75 9.39 1.56
C GLY A 44 -7.02 10.27 2.58
N HIS A 45 -7.28 10.07 3.87
CA HIS A 45 -6.57 10.74 4.96
C HIS A 45 -5.11 10.28 5.10
N ASP A 46 -4.31 11.05 5.84
CA ASP A 46 -2.87 10.82 6.09
C ASP A 46 -2.56 10.13 7.44
N LYS A 47 -3.58 9.64 8.16
CA LYS A 47 -3.41 9.05 9.51
C LYS A 47 -3.20 7.53 9.48
N GLY A 48 -3.32 6.91 8.32
CA GLY A 48 -3.12 5.45 8.13
C GLY A 48 -1.88 5.13 7.30
N SER A 49 -1.97 4.04 6.51
CA SER A 49 -0.88 3.59 5.63
C SER A 49 -1.11 3.92 4.14
N SER A 50 -2.29 4.45 3.75
CA SER A 50 -2.70 4.65 2.36
C SER A 50 -2.63 6.12 1.95
N HIS A 51 -1.45 6.74 2.11
CA HIS A 51 -1.19 8.14 1.76
C HIS A 51 0.25 8.33 1.27
N GLY A 52 0.65 9.56 0.91
CA GLY A 52 1.97 9.93 0.42
C GLY A 52 2.07 9.87 -1.10
N ASP A 53 1.03 10.26 -1.79
CA ASP A 53 0.86 10.48 -3.23
C ASP A 53 0.89 9.21 -4.08
N SER A 54 1.73 8.25 -3.76
CA SER A 54 2.02 7.12 -4.65
C SER A 54 2.18 5.79 -3.93
N ARG A 55 1.81 4.70 -4.62
CA ARG A 55 2.18 3.32 -4.29
C ARG A 55 2.69 2.63 -5.54
N LEU A 56 3.71 1.79 -5.36
CA LEU A 56 4.20 0.92 -6.41
C LEU A 56 3.21 -0.23 -6.61
N ILE A 57 2.81 -0.45 -7.86
CA ILE A 57 2.19 -1.71 -8.29
C ILE A 57 3.14 -2.41 -9.25
N ARG A 58 3.34 -3.70 -9.07
CA ARG A 58 4.25 -4.53 -9.88
C ARG A 58 3.68 -5.92 -10.05
N LEU A 59 3.99 -6.57 -11.15
CA LEU A 59 3.53 -7.95 -11.38
C LEU A 59 4.52 -8.96 -10.79
N VAL A 60 5.80 -8.69 -10.90
CA VAL A 60 6.84 -9.56 -10.36
C VAL A 60 7.14 -9.18 -8.91
N TYR A 61 6.73 -10.04 -7.99
CA TYR A 61 6.89 -9.85 -6.56
C TYR A 61 8.06 -10.69 -6.07
N PHE A 62 9.08 -10.06 -5.47
CA PHE A 62 10.25 -10.76 -4.96
C PHE A 62 9.97 -11.48 -3.64
N GLU A 63 9.08 -10.96 -2.83
CA GLU A 63 8.76 -11.46 -1.50
C GLU A 63 8.19 -12.89 -1.54
N HIS A 64 7.29 -13.19 -2.48
CA HIS A 64 6.81 -14.55 -2.70
C HIS A 64 6.08 -14.70 -4.06
N PRO A 65 6.31 -15.79 -4.81
CA PRO A 65 5.66 -16.00 -6.11
C PRO A 65 4.13 -16.19 -6.02
N ASP A 66 3.58 -16.63 -4.89
CA ASP A 66 2.13 -16.82 -4.71
C ASP A 66 1.34 -15.52 -4.79
N TYR A 67 2.00 -14.35 -4.71
CA TYR A 67 1.34 -13.06 -4.93
C TYR A 67 1.00 -12.80 -6.41
N VAL A 68 1.70 -13.40 -7.35
CA VAL A 68 1.51 -13.12 -8.79
C VAL A 68 0.07 -13.33 -9.28
N PRO A 69 -0.66 -14.40 -8.92
CA PRO A 69 -2.07 -14.55 -9.30
C PRO A 69 -2.96 -13.42 -8.77
N LEU A 70 -2.75 -12.99 -7.52
CA LEU A 70 -3.47 -11.87 -6.91
C LEU A 70 -3.16 -10.56 -7.62
N LEU A 71 -1.89 -10.33 -8.01
CA LEU A 71 -1.46 -9.13 -8.72
C LEU A 71 -2.05 -9.05 -10.13
N ARG A 72 -2.14 -10.17 -10.87
CA ARG A 72 -2.85 -10.21 -12.15
C ARG A 72 -4.29 -9.72 -12.00
N SER A 73 -5.01 -10.27 -11.02
CA SER A 73 -6.37 -9.82 -10.72
C SER A 73 -6.42 -8.36 -10.27
N ALA A 74 -5.44 -7.90 -9.49
CA ALA A 74 -5.36 -6.51 -9.05
C ALA A 74 -5.20 -5.55 -10.25
N PHE A 75 -4.34 -5.84 -11.22
CA PHE A 75 -4.20 -5.03 -12.43
C PHE A 75 -5.51 -4.94 -13.22
N GLU A 76 -6.21 -6.06 -13.41
CA GLU A 76 -7.52 -6.08 -14.07
C GLU A 76 -8.55 -5.22 -13.31
N LEU A 77 -8.60 -5.33 -11.97
CA LEU A 77 -9.51 -4.58 -11.13
C LEU A 77 -9.20 -3.08 -11.12
N TRP A 78 -7.92 -2.67 -11.12
CA TRP A 78 -7.54 -1.26 -11.22
C TRP A 78 -7.95 -0.67 -12.58
N ARG A 79 -7.74 -1.38 -13.69
CA ARG A 79 -8.19 -0.94 -15.02
C ARG A 79 -9.72 -0.86 -15.11
N ALA A 80 -10.44 -1.81 -14.51
CA ALA A 80 -11.88 -1.75 -14.43
C ALA A 80 -12.38 -0.55 -13.61
N LEU A 81 -11.69 -0.23 -12.51
CA LEU A 81 -12.01 0.94 -11.68
C LEU A 81 -11.81 2.26 -12.46
N GLU A 82 -10.72 2.37 -13.23
CA GLU A 82 -10.49 3.53 -14.12
C GLU A 82 -11.60 3.69 -15.15
N VAL A 83 -12.06 2.59 -15.76
CA VAL A 83 -13.19 2.61 -16.69
C VAL A 83 -14.48 3.05 -16.02
N ASP A 84 -14.78 2.51 -14.83
CA ASP A 84 -15.99 2.82 -14.08
C ASP A 84 -16.03 4.27 -13.57
N SER A 85 -14.88 4.84 -13.24
CA SER A 85 -14.77 6.19 -12.65
C SER A 85 -14.52 7.30 -13.66
N GLY A 86 -13.84 6.99 -14.76
CA GLY A 86 -13.26 7.96 -15.68
C GLY A 86 -11.98 8.63 -15.17
N ASP A 87 -11.46 8.22 -14.01
CA ASP A 87 -10.26 8.78 -13.40
C ASP A 87 -9.00 8.01 -13.86
N GLU A 88 -7.85 8.69 -14.00
CA GLU A 88 -6.54 8.04 -14.22
C GLU A 88 -5.90 7.76 -12.87
N LEU A 89 -5.89 6.51 -12.43
CA LEU A 89 -5.41 6.06 -11.13
C LEU A 89 -4.07 5.33 -11.21
N LEU A 90 -3.88 4.57 -12.30
CA LEU A 90 -2.72 3.72 -12.56
C LEU A 90 -1.90 4.23 -13.74
N LYS A 91 -0.68 4.71 -13.45
CA LYS A 91 0.30 5.12 -14.46
C LYS A 91 1.37 4.05 -14.63
N MET A 92 1.46 3.44 -15.80
CA MET A 92 2.53 2.51 -16.13
C MET A 92 3.83 3.28 -16.35
N THR A 93 4.87 2.95 -15.60
CA THR A 93 6.20 3.61 -15.67
C THR A 93 7.32 2.61 -15.88
N GLY A 94 7.02 1.31 -15.71
CA GLY A 94 8.02 0.31 -15.43
C GLY A 94 8.63 0.46 -14.04
N LEU A 95 9.36 -0.57 -13.64
CA LEU A 95 10.11 -0.64 -12.39
C LEU A 95 11.52 -1.14 -12.67
N LEU A 96 12.51 -0.33 -12.32
CA LEU A 96 13.90 -0.71 -12.35
C LEU A 96 14.31 -1.25 -10.98
N GLN A 97 14.72 -2.50 -10.92
CA GLN A 97 15.13 -3.17 -9.68
C GLN A 97 16.60 -3.56 -9.80
N ALA A 98 17.40 -3.22 -8.81
CA ALA A 98 18.82 -3.49 -8.79
C ALA A 98 19.28 -4.01 -7.42
N GLY A 99 20.29 -4.88 -7.42
CA GLY A 99 20.86 -5.41 -6.19
C GLY A 99 21.96 -6.44 -6.47
N PRO A 100 22.55 -7.04 -5.42
CA PRO A 100 23.45 -8.17 -5.55
C PRO A 100 22.78 -9.33 -6.29
N ALA A 101 23.51 -10.04 -7.13
CA ALA A 101 22.98 -11.19 -7.88
C ALA A 101 22.36 -12.26 -6.97
N GLU A 102 22.95 -12.47 -5.80
CA GLU A 102 22.50 -13.42 -4.77
C GLU A 102 21.60 -12.74 -3.70
N GLY A 103 21.24 -11.47 -3.90
CA GLY A 103 20.39 -10.72 -2.99
C GLY A 103 18.94 -11.21 -3.02
N GLU A 104 18.19 -10.87 -1.98
CA GLU A 104 16.81 -11.29 -1.80
C GLU A 104 15.92 -10.81 -2.96
N VAL A 105 16.09 -9.54 -3.35
CA VAL A 105 15.30 -8.94 -4.42
C VAL A 105 15.53 -9.66 -5.75
N ILE A 106 16.78 -9.80 -6.18
CA ILE A 106 17.09 -10.40 -7.50
C ILE A 106 16.69 -11.89 -7.53
N THR A 107 17.04 -12.66 -6.50
CA THR A 107 16.70 -14.09 -6.44
C THR A 107 15.20 -14.32 -6.38
N GLY A 108 14.46 -13.50 -5.61
CA GLY A 108 13.00 -13.57 -5.51
C GLY A 108 12.31 -13.23 -6.84
N LEU A 109 12.77 -12.19 -7.55
CA LEU A 109 12.25 -11.82 -8.88
C LEU A 109 12.43 -12.95 -9.89
N LEU A 110 13.65 -13.51 -9.98
CA LEU A 110 13.95 -14.60 -10.91
C LEU A 110 13.11 -15.84 -10.61
N LYS A 111 12.93 -16.17 -9.33
CA LYS A 111 12.07 -17.27 -8.89
C LYS A 111 10.61 -17.06 -9.28
N ALA A 112 10.04 -15.88 -8.99
CA ALA A 112 8.66 -15.57 -9.32
C ALA A 112 8.44 -15.59 -10.84
N ALA A 113 9.37 -15.02 -11.60
CA ALA A 113 9.31 -15.02 -13.06
C ALA A 113 9.36 -16.43 -13.65
N GLN A 114 10.23 -17.29 -13.15
CA GLN A 114 10.34 -18.68 -13.58
C GLN A 114 9.04 -19.46 -13.31
N ILE A 115 8.48 -19.37 -12.10
CA ILE A 115 7.26 -20.10 -11.70
C ILE A 115 6.05 -19.66 -12.52
N HIS A 116 5.90 -18.37 -12.78
CA HIS A 116 4.71 -17.81 -13.43
C HIS A 116 4.91 -17.45 -14.90
N ASN A 117 6.07 -17.81 -15.47
CA ASN A 117 6.44 -17.50 -16.86
C ASN A 117 6.28 -16.01 -17.19
N LEU A 118 6.82 -15.15 -16.29
CA LEU A 118 6.79 -13.71 -16.47
C LEU A 118 7.99 -13.25 -17.30
N LYS A 119 7.75 -12.29 -18.20
CA LYS A 119 8.81 -11.66 -18.95
C LYS A 119 9.38 -10.49 -18.17
N MET A 120 10.68 -10.47 -18.02
CA MET A 120 11.46 -9.37 -17.46
C MET A 120 12.67 -9.12 -18.34
N GLU A 121 13.16 -7.91 -18.35
CA GLU A 121 14.37 -7.55 -19.07
C GLU A 121 15.54 -7.47 -18.08
N GLN A 122 16.54 -8.32 -18.26
CA GLN A 122 17.78 -8.21 -17.50
C GLN A 122 18.75 -7.30 -18.23
N LEU A 123 19.24 -6.29 -17.54
CA LEU A 123 20.15 -5.28 -18.04
C LEU A 123 21.49 -5.35 -17.31
N THR A 124 22.56 -4.89 -17.95
CA THR A 124 23.76 -4.48 -17.22
C THR A 124 23.51 -3.10 -16.60
N SER A 125 24.20 -2.79 -15.49
CA SER A 125 24.11 -1.47 -14.86
C SER A 125 24.44 -0.35 -15.86
N GLU A 126 25.44 -0.55 -16.73
CA GLU A 126 25.80 0.41 -17.78
C GLU A 126 24.64 0.61 -18.79
N ALA A 127 23.96 -0.45 -19.21
CA ALA A 127 22.81 -0.36 -20.10
C ALA A 127 21.64 0.36 -19.46
N ALA A 128 21.37 0.07 -18.16
CA ALA A 128 20.34 0.74 -17.39
C ALA A 128 20.62 2.22 -17.20
N ASN A 129 21.86 2.59 -16.81
CA ASN A 129 22.29 3.98 -16.65
C ASN A 129 22.19 4.78 -17.97
N ARG A 130 22.45 4.14 -19.12
CA ARG A 130 22.25 4.79 -20.44
C ARG A 130 20.77 4.95 -20.79
N ARG A 131 19.94 3.93 -20.47
CA ARG A 131 18.50 3.94 -20.79
C ARG A 131 17.70 4.92 -19.92
N PHE A 132 18.09 5.05 -18.65
CA PHE A 132 17.44 5.88 -17.65
C PHE A 132 18.42 6.94 -17.10
N PRO A 133 18.71 8.00 -17.86
CA PRO A 133 19.62 9.06 -17.42
C PRO A 133 19.16 9.64 -16.08
N GLY A 134 20.10 9.86 -15.17
CA GLY A 134 19.82 10.32 -13.80
C GLY A 134 19.79 9.20 -12.76
N ILE A 135 19.79 7.91 -13.17
CA ILE A 135 20.11 6.78 -12.28
C ILE A 135 21.59 6.44 -12.43
N ASN A 136 22.23 6.12 -11.30
CA ASN A 136 23.64 5.74 -11.22
C ASN A 136 23.79 4.43 -10.45
N LEU A 137 23.60 3.30 -11.13
CA LEU A 137 23.75 1.96 -10.55
C LEU A 137 25.22 1.53 -10.54
N LYS A 138 25.63 0.79 -9.50
CA LYS A 138 26.97 0.23 -9.34
C LYS A 138 27.21 -0.87 -10.39
N ALA A 139 28.45 -1.01 -10.86
CA ALA A 139 28.80 -1.96 -11.92
C ALA A 139 28.53 -3.44 -11.56
N GLU A 140 28.66 -3.76 -10.28
CA GLU A 140 28.44 -5.12 -9.74
C GLU A 140 26.98 -5.50 -9.53
N GLN A 141 26.03 -4.55 -9.64
CA GLN A 141 24.62 -4.83 -9.43
C GLN A 141 24.01 -5.56 -10.63
N THR A 142 23.21 -6.56 -10.36
CA THR A 142 22.27 -7.15 -11.31
C THR A 142 21.05 -6.25 -11.42
N VAL A 143 20.60 -5.99 -12.63
CA VAL A 143 19.50 -5.06 -12.90
C VAL A 143 18.39 -5.78 -13.65
N ILE A 144 17.18 -5.64 -13.16
CA ILE A 144 15.96 -6.17 -13.79
C ILE A 144 15.00 -5.02 -14.02
N PHE A 145 14.47 -4.92 -15.25
CA PHE A 145 13.42 -3.99 -15.59
C PHE A 145 12.12 -4.76 -15.87
N ASP A 146 11.07 -4.41 -15.12
CA ASP A 146 9.70 -4.92 -15.31
C ASP A 146 8.85 -3.81 -15.92
N GLU A 147 8.46 -3.97 -17.19
CA GLU A 147 7.56 -3.02 -17.87
C GLU A 147 6.13 -3.05 -17.32
N ASN A 148 5.74 -4.16 -16.65
CA ASN A 148 4.42 -4.37 -16.09
C ASN A 148 4.32 -3.88 -14.64
N ALA A 149 4.92 -2.73 -14.39
CA ALA A 149 4.88 -2.06 -13.10
C ALA A 149 4.54 -0.57 -13.27
N GLY A 150 4.08 0.05 -12.20
CA GLY A 150 3.69 1.45 -12.27
C GLY A 150 3.34 2.07 -10.93
N ILE A 151 2.69 3.20 -11.01
CA ILE A 151 2.32 4.04 -9.89
C ILE A 151 0.80 4.06 -9.75
N LEU A 152 0.31 3.79 -8.55
CA LEU A 152 -1.05 4.10 -8.14
C LEU A 152 -1.07 5.43 -7.38
N LYS A 153 -1.98 6.34 -7.74
CA LYS A 153 -2.28 7.59 -6.99
C LYS A 153 -3.09 7.20 -5.76
N VAL A 154 -2.41 6.91 -4.66
CA VAL A 154 -2.97 6.13 -3.56
C VAL A 154 -4.20 6.77 -2.91
N GLU A 155 -4.18 8.07 -2.63
CA GLU A 155 -5.33 8.78 -2.04
C GLU A 155 -6.50 8.84 -3.02
N ASP A 156 -6.23 9.06 -4.30
CA ASP A 156 -7.24 9.09 -5.35
C ASP A 156 -7.88 7.70 -5.53
N CYS A 157 -7.09 6.63 -5.43
CA CYS A 157 -7.61 5.26 -5.45
C CYS A 157 -8.63 5.03 -4.33
N VAL A 158 -8.30 5.42 -3.09
CA VAL A 158 -9.22 5.30 -1.94
C VAL A 158 -10.48 6.14 -2.15
N LYS A 159 -10.33 7.41 -2.53
CA LYS A 159 -11.45 8.34 -2.78
C LYS A 159 -12.36 7.85 -3.90
N THR A 160 -11.78 7.32 -4.98
CA THR A 160 -12.54 6.80 -6.13
C THR A 160 -13.35 5.55 -5.75
N HIS A 161 -12.75 4.60 -5.02
CA HIS A 161 -13.49 3.46 -4.49
C HIS A 161 -14.69 3.90 -3.64
N VAL A 162 -14.47 4.83 -2.71
CA VAL A 162 -15.53 5.34 -1.82
C VAL A 162 -16.62 6.06 -2.60
N LYS A 163 -16.25 6.95 -3.54
CA LYS A 163 -17.19 7.67 -4.42
C LYS A 163 -18.08 6.70 -5.18
N LEU A 164 -17.49 5.70 -5.82
CA LEU A 164 -18.24 4.72 -6.58
C LEU A 164 -19.08 3.79 -5.67
N ALA A 165 -18.57 3.41 -4.51
CA ALA A 165 -19.35 2.65 -3.52
C ALA A 165 -20.64 3.38 -3.14
N GLN A 166 -20.56 4.70 -2.86
CA GLN A 166 -21.71 5.53 -2.55
C GLN A 166 -22.69 5.65 -3.73
N GLN A 167 -22.19 5.74 -4.97
CA GLN A 167 -23.04 5.72 -6.16
C GLN A 167 -23.81 4.39 -6.31
N HIS A 168 -23.25 3.29 -5.80
CA HIS A 168 -23.89 1.97 -5.71
C HIS A 168 -24.73 1.75 -4.44
N GLY A 169 -24.93 2.81 -3.62
CA GLY A 169 -25.80 2.76 -2.44
C GLY A 169 -25.09 2.49 -1.12
N ALA A 170 -23.75 2.35 -1.09
CA ALA A 170 -23.03 2.23 0.18
C ALA A 170 -23.22 3.48 1.05
N GLN A 171 -23.36 3.24 2.34
CA GLN A 171 -23.39 4.28 3.35
C GLN A 171 -22.02 4.44 4.00
N LEU A 172 -21.72 5.64 4.49
CA LEU A 172 -20.52 5.95 5.25
C LEU A 172 -20.90 6.54 6.61
N LYS A 173 -20.18 6.13 7.62
CA LYS A 173 -20.27 6.68 8.97
C LYS A 173 -18.88 7.01 9.50
N SER A 174 -18.72 8.25 9.96
CA SER A 174 -17.52 8.61 10.72
C SER A 174 -17.66 8.09 12.15
N GLY A 175 -16.65 7.37 12.61
CA GLY A 175 -16.63 6.85 13.96
C GLY A 175 -15.45 5.94 14.23
N HIS A 176 -15.10 5.82 15.50
CA HIS A 176 -14.07 4.91 15.99
C HIS A 176 -14.74 3.65 16.56
N ALA A 177 -14.56 2.52 15.86
CA ALA A 177 -15.04 1.23 16.36
C ALA A 177 -14.15 0.80 17.52
N ILE A 178 -14.78 0.59 18.69
CA ILE A 178 -14.11 0.17 19.93
C ILE A 178 -14.17 -1.33 20.17
N GLY A 179 -14.99 -2.05 19.41
CA GLY A 179 -15.12 -3.50 19.49
C GLY A 179 -16.25 -4.05 18.64
N TRP A 180 -16.30 -5.36 18.58
CA TRP A 180 -17.34 -6.10 17.90
C TRP A 180 -17.60 -7.44 18.62
N GLU A 181 -18.82 -7.97 18.51
CA GLU A 181 -19.18 -9.26 19.10
C GLU A 181 -20.02 -10.08 18.14
N GLN A 182 -19.75 -11.40 18.09
CA GLN A 182 -20.56 -12.35 17.36
C GLN A 182 -21.77 -12.75 18.23
N GLU A 183 -22.95 -12.33 17.83
CA GLU A 183 -24.20 -12.85 18.34
C GLU A 183 -24.65 -14.08 17.52
N LYS A 184 -25.72 -14.76 17.93
CA LYS A 184 -26.16 -16.02 17.29
C LYS A 184 -26.30 -15.95 15.77
N ASN A 185 -26.91 -14.86 15.25
CA ASN A 185 -27.23 -14.73 13.83
C ASN A 185 -26.82 -13.37 13.25
N ARG A 186 -26.06 -12.56 13.98
CA ARG A 186 -25.62 -11.23 13.55
C ARG A 186 -24.35 -10.86 14.30
N ILE A 187 -23.75 -9.77 13.88
CA ILE A 187 -22.60 -9.18 14.54
C ILE A 187 -22.98 -7.79 15.02
N SER A 188 -22.63 -7.48 16.26
CA SER A 188 -22.71 -6.14 16.81
C SER A 188 -21.36 -5.43 16.68
N VAL A 189 -21.39 -4.15 16.34
CA VAL A 189 -20.21 -3.26 16.24
C VAL A 189 -20.46 -2.06 17.15
N SER A 190 -19.57 -1.83 18.09
CA SER A 190 -19.68 -0.76 19.09
C SER A 190 -18.92 0.50 18.65
N LEU A 191 -19.61 1.64 18.61
CA LEU A 191 -19.08 2.96 18.30
C LEU A 191 -19.35 3.90 19.50
N GLY A 192 -18.61 3.70 20.60
CA GLY A 192 -18.92 4.39 21.86
C GLY A 192 -20.24 3.92 22.45
N GLU A 193 -21.22 4.83 22.58
CA GLU A 193 -22.56 4.49 23.11
C GLU A 193 -23.50 3.87 22.06
N GLU A 194 -23.16 3.97 20.79
CA GLU A 194 -23.96 3.42 19.68
C GLU A 194 -23.53 2.00 19.34
N THR A 195 -24.52 1.14 19.08
CA THR A 195 -24.28 -0.23 18.58
C THR A 195 -25.01 -0.43 17.26
N LEU A 196 -24.28 -0.87 16.25
CA LEU A 196 -24.78 -1.21 14.92
C LEU A 196 -24.76 -2.73 14.72
N TYR A 197 -25.62 -3.22 13.84
CA TYR A 197 -25.75 -4.66 13.60
C TYR A 197 -25.62 -5.00 12.12
N CYS A 198 -24.86 -6.06 11.80
CA CYS A 198 -24.75 -6.57 10.44
C CYS A 198 -24.81 -8.09 10.40
N GLN A 199 -25.01 -8.64 9.20
CA GLN A 199 -24.93 -10.08 8.99
C GLN A 199 -23.48 -10.54 8.90
N LYS A 200 -22.61 -9.74 8.25
CA LYS A 200 -21.19 -10.02 8.05
C LYS A 200 -20.34 -8.78 8.31
N LEU A 201 -19.16 -9.00 8.83
CA LEU A 201 -18.20 -7.96 9.17
C LEU A 201 -16.90 -8.14 8.40
N VAL A 202 -16.42 -7.08 7.81
CA VAL A 202 -15.08 -7.00 7.17
C VAL A 202 -14.21 -6.08 8.02
N ILE A 203 -13.10 -6.59 8.53
CA ILE A 203 -12.20 -5.86 9.43
C ILE A 203 -10.90 -5.54 8.68
N THR A 204 -10.69 -4.27 8.33
CA THR A 204 -9.55 -3.78 7.54
C THR A 204 -8.92 -2.53 8.16
N PRO A 205 -8.61 -2.54 9.46
CA PRO A 205 -8.33 -1.34 10.26
C PRO A 205 -6.87 -0.89 10.14
N GLY A 206 -6.06 -1.51 9.28
CA GLY A 206 -4.64 -1.16 9.12
C GLY A 206 -3.87 -1.31 10.45
N ALA A 207 -3.19 -0.26 10.88
CA ALA A 207 -2.38 -0.28 12.09
C ALA A 207 -3.19 -0.44 13.40
N TRP A 208 -4.51 -0.25 13.37
CA TRP A 208 -5.42 -0.51 14.51
C TRP A 208 -5.89 -1.98 14.57
N ALA A 209 -5.27 -2.88 13.80
CA ALA A 209 -5.68 -4.29 13.78
C ALA A 209 -5.60 -4.95 15.17
N GLY A 210 -4.60 -4.59 15.98
CA GLY A 210 -4.44 -5.09 17.32
C GLY A 210 -5.58 -4.72 18.28
N ASP A 211 -6.20 -3.57 18.09
CA ASP A 211 -7.30 -3.09 18.93
C ASP A 211 -8.60 -3.88 18.65
N LEU A 212 -8.88 -4.16 17.38
CA LEU A 212 -10.09 -4.86 16.95
C LEU A 212 -9.94 -6.38 16.90
N LEU A 213 -8.71 -6.86 16.79
CA LEU A 213 -8.35 -8.28 16.72
C LEU A 213 -7.20 -8.60 17.69
N PRO A 214 -7.43 -8.54 19.02
CA PRO A 214 -6.37 -8.70 20.03
C PRO A 214 -5.59 -10.02 19.92
N ALA A 215 -6.19 -11.05 19.34
CA ALA A 215 -5.53 -12.33 19.08
C ALA A 215 -4.37 -12.21 18.09
N LEU A 216 -4.34 -11.15 17.26
CA LEU A 216 -3.25 -10.89 16.31
C LEU A 216 -2.09 -10.09 16.92
N ASN A 217 -2.26 -9.44 18.08
CA ASN A 217 -1.19 -8.64 18.69
C ASN A 217 0.16 -9.33 18.83
N PRO A 218 0.23 -10.62 19.21
CA PRO A 218 1.52 -11.32 19.30
C PRO A 218 2.22 -11.51 17.95
N PHE A 219 1.52 -11.29 16.85
CA PHE A 219 1.99 -11.54 15.48
C PHE A 219 2.17 -10.27 14.65
N LEU A 220 1.78 -9.11 15.19
CA LEU A 220 1.84 -7.83 14.50
C LEU A 220 2.79 -6.86 15.22
N GLU A 221 3.50 -6.08 14.42
CA GLU A 221 4.35 -4.99 14.87
C GLU A 221 4.05 -3.75 14.02
N ILE A 222 3.88 -2.59 14.64
CA ILE A 222 3.68 -1.34 13.92
C ILE A 222 5.02 -0.62 13.82
N ARG A 223 5.44 -0.31 12.59
CA ARG A 223 6.67 0.44 12.31
C ARG A 223 6.34 1.79 11.69
N ARG A 224 6.90 2.86 12.27
CA ARG A 224 6.90 4.18 11.67
C ARG A 224 7.87 4.21 10.50
N LYS A 225 7.40 4.67 9.33
CA LYS A 225 8.18 4.77 8.10
C LYS A 225 8.10 6.20 7.57
N SER A 226 9.24 6.80 7.30
CA SER A 226 9.31 8.16 6.74
C SER A 226 9.52 8.11 5.24
N MET A 227 8.83 9.00 4.53
CA MET A 227 8.97 9.21 3.10
C MET A 227 9.41 10.65 2.85
N PHE A 228 10.33 10.85 1.92
CA PHE A 228 10.96 12.13 1.65
C PHE A 228 10.80 12.52 0.19
N TRP A 229 10.65 13.84 -0.07
CA TRP A 229 10.59 14.41 -1.42
C TRP A 229 11.66 15.48 -1.59
N PHE A 230 12.37 15.43 -2.72
CA PHE A 230 13.50 16.30 -3.04
C PHE A 230 13.19 17.06 -4.31
N ASP A 231 13.10 18.40 -4.23
CA ASP A 231 12.63 19.26 -5.33
C ASP A 231 13.75 19.75 -6.26
N LYS A 232 15.01 19.59 -5.87
CA LYS A 232 16.18 19.91 -6.70
C LYS A 232 16.57 18.74 -7.59
N HIS A 233 15.93 18.64 -8.73
CA HIS A 233 16.14 17.56 -9.71
C HIS A 233 16.21 18.11 -11.13
N LEU A 234 16.80 17.33 -12.05
CA LEU A 234 16.85 17.63 -13.48
C LEU A 234 15.56 17.13 -14.18
N PRO A 235 15.26 17.64 -15.39
CA PRO A 235 14.07 17.24 -16.15
C PRO A 235 13.94 15.74 -16.38
N GLN A 236 15.05 15.01 -16.54
CA GLN A 236 15.04 13.56 -16.75
C GLN A 236 14.40 12.78 -15.59
N HIS A 237 14.36 13.33 -14.37
CA HIS A 237 13.75 12.67 -13.22
C HIS A 237 12.22 12.83 -13.15
N GLN A 238 11.64 13.51 -14.14
CA GLN A 238 10.19 13.74 -14.14
C GLN A 238 9.44 12.57 -14.78
N LEU A 239 8.25 12.30 -14.25
CA LEU A 239 7.36 11.24 -14.73
C LEU A 239 7.07 11.34 -16.23
N HIS A 240 6.85 12.54 -16.74
CA HIS A 240 6.55 12.75 -18.17
C HIS A 240 7.76 12.56 -19.11
N ASN A 241 8.95 12.43 -18.55
CA ASN A 241 10.16 12.07 -19.28
C ASN A 241 10.51 10.58 -19.17
N ASN A 242 9.54 9.75 -18.79
CA ASN A 242 9.64 8.29 -18.67
C ASN A 242 10.68 7.82 -17.65
N PHE A 243 10.95 8.61 -16.61
CA PHE A 243 11.75 8.13 -15.50
C PHE A 243 10.99 7.03 -14.76
N PRO A 244 11.58 5.85 -14.53
CA PRO A 244 10.88 4.72 -13.94
C PRO A 244 10.74 4.89 -12.43
N VAL A 245 9.85 4.12 -11.82
CA VAL A 245 9.99 3.77 -10.40
C VAL A 245 11.23 2.90 -10.26
N PHE A 246 11.95 3.03 -9.16
CA PHE A 246 13.14 2.21 -8.90
C PHE A 246 13.12 1.61 -7.51
N PHE A 247 13.83 0.48 -7.37
CA PHE A 247 14.04 -0.24 -6.11
C PHE A 247 15.45 -0.80 -6.10
N VAL A 248 16.23 -0.45 -5.08
CA VAL A 248 17.64 -0.84 -5.00
C VAL A 248 17.94 -1.49 -3.66
N GLU A 249 18.36 -2.75 -3.71
CA GLU A 249 18.91 -3.49 -2.57
C GLU A 249 20.40 -3.17 -2.43
N ASP A 250 20.82 -2.59 -1.31
CA ASP A 250 22.21 -2.22 -1.05
C ASP A 250 22.53 -2.22 0.44
N GLU A 251 23.52 -3.02 0.84
CA GLU A 251 24.14 -3.04 2.19
C GLU A 251 23.13 -3.11 3.37
N GLY A 252 22.10 -3.96 3.22
CA GLY A 252 21.06 -4.14 4.27
C GLY A 252 19.96 -3.11 4.25
N HIS A 253 19.91 -2.28 3.21
CA HIS A 253 18.84 -1.34 2.92
C HIS A 253 18.13 -1.68 1.62
N ASN A 254 16.86 -1.31 1.52
CA ASN A 254 16.05 -1.45 0.32
C ASN A 254 15.46 -0.09 -0.04
N PHE A 255 16.21 0.72 -0.78
CA PHE A 255 15.76 2.04 -1.19
C PHE A 255 14.79 1.95 -2.37
N TYR A 256 13.68 2.66 -2.28
CA TYR A 256 12.76 2.83 -3.39
C TYR A 256 12.51 4.30 -3.68
N GLY A 257 12.18 4.59 -4.93
CA GLY A 257 11.84 5.95 -5.30
C GLY A 257 10.91 6.04 -6.49
N PHE A 258 10.28 7.19 -6.59
CA PHE A 258 9.33 7.56 -7.63
C PHE A 258 9.81 8.81 -8.37
N PRO A 259 9.52 8.91 -9.67
CA PRO A 259 9.80 10.12 -10.43
C PRO A 259 9.09 11.34 -9.82
N ALA A 260 9.58 12.51 -10.12
CA ALA A 260 8.91 13.75 -9.77
C ALA A 260 7.57 13.83 -10.52
N MET A 261 6.48 13.80 -9.76
CA MET A 261 5.11 13.88 -10.27
C MET A 261 4.55 15.30 -10.18
N ASP A 262 5.06 16.08 -9.24
CA ASP A 262 4.66 17.45 -8.97
C ASP A 262 5.85 18.29 -8.45
N LYS A 263 5.57 19.49 -7.93
CA LYS A 263 6.58 20.41 -7.40
C LYS A 263 7.32 19.93 -6.14
N LYS A 264 6.84 18.87 -5.47
CA LYS A 264 7.54 18.26 -4.33
C LYS A 264 8.81 17.53 -4.77
N GLY A 265 8.84 17.10 -6.03
CA GLY A 265 10.03 16.49 -6.65
C GLY A 265 10.07 14.97 -6.56
N VAL A 266 11.29 14.43 -6.57
CA VAL A 266 11.55 12.99 -6.50
C VAL A 266 11.25 12.48 -5.10
N LYS A 267 10.42 11.44 -5.01
CA LYS A 267 10.14 10.75 -3.74
C LYS A 267 11.12 9.60 -3.55
N MET A 268 11.70 9.49 -2.35
CA MET A 268 12.57 8.37 -1.99
C MET A 268 12.42 7.99 -0.52
N ALA A 269 12.56 6.71 -0.21
CA ALA A 269 12.57 6.20 1.16
C ALA A 269 13.25 4.83 1.24
N ASP A 270 13.56 4.39 2.46
CA ASP A 270 14.03 3.05 2.75
C ASP A 270 12.83 2.15 3.11
N HIS A 271 12.74 1.00 2.44
CA HIS A 271 11.73 -0.02 2.73
C HIS A 271 12.05 -0.82 3.99
N GLN A 272 13.33 -0.97 4.33
CA GLN A 272 13.80 -1.70 5.51
C GLN A 272 13.76 -0.84 6.78
N GLY A 273 13.81 -1.50 7.95
CA GLY A 273 13.88 -0.83 9.25
C GLY A 273 12.59 -0.06 9.59
N GLY A 274 12.75 1.06 10.28
CA GLY A 274 11.69 1.88 10.85
C GLY A 274 11.57 1.68 12.36
N GLU A 275 11.19 2.75 13.08
CA GLU A 275 10.99 2.71 14.52
C GLU A 275 9.72 1.91 14.86
N VAL A 276 9.85 0.96 15.78
CA VAL A 276 8.69 0.24 16.33
C VAL A 276 7.93 1.17 17.27
N ILE A 277 6.64 1.32 17.02
CA ILE A 277 5.72 2.10 17.85
C ILE A 277 4.66 1.19 18.46
N SER A 278 4.23 1.50 19.67
CA SER A 278 3.29 0.66 20.44
C SER A 278 1.83 0.87 19.99
N SER A 279 1.55 2.02 19.39
CA SER A 279 0.20 2.43 18.98
C SER A 279 0.25 3.38 17.79
N PRO A 280 -0.77 3.35 16.92
CA PRO A 280 -0.90 4.35 15.84
C PRO A 280 -0.87 5.81 16.33
N ALA A 281 -1.29 6.08 17.57
CA ALA A 281 -1.25 7.40 18.17
C ALA A 281 0.17 7.95 18.36
N GLU A 282 1.19 7.08 18.38
CA GLU A 282 2.61 7.45 18.49
C GLU A 282 3.25 7.81 17.14
N LEU A 283 2.51 7.75 16.01
CA LEU A 283 3.07 8.03 14.70
C LEU A 283 3.82 9.36 14.65
N GLY A 284 3.22 10.42 15.21
CA GLY A 284 3.82 11.76 15.27
C GLY A 284 4.16 12.35 13.89
N ASP A 285 4.39 13.66 13.89
CA ASP A 285 4.75 14.40 12.68
C ASP A 285 6.24 14.82 12.69
N SER A 286 7.07 14.30 13.64
CA SER A 286 8.48 14.65 13.73
C SER A 286 9.29 14.02 12.59
N LEU A 287 10.24 14.80 12.08
CA LEU A 287 11.21 14.33 11.08
C LEU A 287 12.10 13.24 11.70
N ASP A 288 12.19 12.09 11.05
CA ASP A 288 13.19 11.08 11.36
C ASP A 288 14.52 11.46 10.70
N ALA A 289 15.40 12.08 11.46
CA ALA A 289 16.69 12.56 10.98
C ALA A 289 17.62 11.41 10.54
N SER A 290 17.53 10.24 11.18
CA SER A 290 18.35 9.08 10.83
C SER A 290 17.91 8.48 9.50
N ALA A 291 16.59 8.28 9.31
CA ALA A 291 16.04 7.82 8.04
C ALA A 291 16.32 8.81 6.90
N LEU A 292 16.25 10.13 7.18
CA LEU A 292 16.61 11.14 6.20
C LEU A 292 18.07 11.05 5.80
N LEU A 293 19.00 10.94 6.77
CA LEU A 293 20.43 10.84 6.50
C LEU A 293 20.78 9.64 5.62
N ASN A 294 20.20 8.47 5.93
CA ASN A 294 20.38 7.26 5.12
C ASN A 294 19.83 7.45 3.70
N THR A 295 18.66 8.07 3.59
CA THR A 295 18.03 8.34 2.27
C THR A 295 18.84 9.35 1.45
N VAL A 296 19.39 10.39 2.06
CA VAL A 296 20.28 11.37 1.40
C VAL A 296 21.58 10.72 0.94
N GLY A 297 22.14 9.79 1.73
CA GLY A 297 23.31 9.00 1.32
C GLY A 297 23.04 8.16 0.06
N ALA A 298 21.91 7.45 0.04
CA ALA A 298 21.46 6.69 -1.10
C ALA A 298 21.10 7.58 -2.31
N LEU A 299 20.49 8.73 -2.06
CA LEU A 299 20.20 9.73 -3.09
C LEU A 299 21.48 10.19 -3.80
N ALA A 300 22.51 10.57 -3.03
CA ALA A 300 23.79 11.01 -3.58
C ALA A 300 24.47 9.92 -4.41
N GLN A 301 24.27 8.66 -4.09
CA GLN A 301 24.84 7.53 -4.81
C GLN A 301 24.06 7.17 -6.08
N TYR A 302 22.73 7.00 -5.96
CA TYR A 302 21.88 6.45 -7.00
C TYR A 302 21.22 7.50 -7.89
N LEU A 303 21.06 8.73 -7.39
CA LEU A 303 20.47 9.88 -8.11
C LEU A 303 21.33 11.15 -7.91
N PRO A 304 22.60 11.13 -8.33
CA PRO A 304 23.56 12.21 -8.00
C PRO A 304 23.15 13.59 -8.53
N ASP A 305 22.26 13.64 -9.53
CA ASP A 305 21.72 14.88 -10.08
C ASP A 305 20.49 15.39 -9.31
N VAL A 306 20.03 14.69 -8.28
CA VAL A 306 18.99 15.13 -7.36
C VAL A 306 19.65 15.69 -6.12
N GLY A 307 19.43 16.99 -5.86
CA GLY A 307 19.97 17.65 -4.67
C GLY A 307 19.29 17.17 -3.38
N ASP A 308 19.96 17.38 -2.26
CA ASP A 308 19.53 16.98 -0.92
C ASP A 308 18.51 17.94 -0.25
N HIS A 309 18.01 18.93 -1.00
CA HIS A 309 17.02 19.86 -0.49
C HIS A 309 15.67 19.15 -0.26
N LEU A 310 15.36 18.91 1.03
CA LEU A 310 14.11 18.31 1.46
C LEU A 310 12.96 19.29 1.30
N ALA A 311 12.08 19.05 0.32
CA ALA A 311 10.91 19.87 0.08
C ALA A 311 9.69 19.45 0.92
N HIS A 312 9.57 18.16 1.20
CA HIS A 312 8.46 17.59 1.94
C HIS A 312 8.85 16.25 2.57
N TYR A 313 8.24 15.92 3.70
CA TYR A 313 8.26 14.58 4.28
C TYR A 313 6.91 14.24 4.89
N THR A 314 6.66 12.95 5.06
CA THR A 314 5.52 12.46 5.83
C THR A 314 5.86 11.11 6.45
N ASN A 315 5.25 10.83 7.59
CA ASN A 315 5.37 9.54 8.25
C ASN A 315 4.15 8.68 7.93
N CYS A 316 4.36 7.40 7.72
CA CYS A 316 3.31 6.40 7.61
C CYS A 316 3.61 5.20 8.50
N MET A 317 2.71 4.24 8.52
CA MET A 317 2.86 3.02 9.30
C MET A 317 2.90 1.79 8.41
N TYR A 318 3.83 0.88 8.73
CA TYR A 318 3.77 -0.51 8.27
C TYR A 318 3.26 -1.36 9.42
N THR A 319 2.21 -2.15 9.17
CA THR A 319 1.75 -3.18 10.11
C THR A 319 2.35 -4.49 9.64
N MET A 320 3.45 -4.87 10.29
CA MET A 320 4.27 -6.01 9.91
C MET A 320 3.76 -7.28 10.61
N SER A 321 3.54 -8.35 9.86
CA SER A 321 3.42 -9.70 10.39
C SER A 321 4.81 -10.29 10.65
N ARG A 322 4.91 -11.37 11.43
CA ARG A 322 6.20 -12.00 11.76
C ARG A 322 6.95 -12.56 10.55
N ASP A 323 6.22 -13.00 9.55
CA ASP A 323 6.73 -13.58 8.30
C ASP A 323 6.71 -12.58 7.14
N GLU A 324 6.37 -11.31 7.43
CA GLU A 324 6.28 -10.20 6.48
C GLU A 324 5.23 -10.42 5.38
N HIS A 325 4.35 -11.40 5.53
CA HIS A 325 3.27 -11.70 4.59
C HIS A 325 1.94 -11.10 5.00
N PHE A 326 1.05 -10.91 4.02
CA PHE A 326 -0.30 -10.43 4.26
C PHE A 326 -1.15 -11.48 4.98
N ILE A 327 -1.93 -11.03 5.96
CA ILE A 327 -2.92 -11.86 6.65
C ILE A 327 -4.29 -11.54 6.04
N VAL A 328 -4.85 -12.50 5.30
CA VAL A 328 -6.20 -12.42 4.73
C VAL A 328 -6.91 -13.72 5.01
N GLY A 329 -8.03 -13.65 5.69
CA GLY A 329 -8.76 -14.86 6.04
C GLY A 329 -10.00 -14.60 6.85
N GLN A 330 -10.70 -15.68 7.16
CA GLN A 330 -11.86 -15.69 8.01
C GLN A 330 -11.44 -15.74 9.48
N TYR A 331 -12.13 -15.00 10.34
CA TYR A 331 -11.86 -15.07 11.78
C TYR A 331 -12.17 -16.46 12.34
N PRO A 332 -11.25 -17.12 13.07
CA PRO A 332 -11.35 -18.55 13.38
C PRO A 332 -12.63 -18.96 14.12
N SER A 333 -13.20 -18.08 14.95
CA SER A 333 -14.40 -18.36 15.73
C SER A 333 -15.70 -17.83 15.11
N SER A 334 -15.64 -17.23 13.90
CA SER A 334 -16.81 -16.67 13.23
C SER A 334 -16.78 -16.88 11.72
N ALA A 335 -17.79 -17.53 11.19
CA ALA A 335 -17.98 -17.69 9.75
C ALA A 335 -18.43 -16.40 9.05
N ASN A 336 -18.71 -15.35 9.80
CA ASN A 336 -19.26 -14.08 9.31
C ASN A 336 -18.31 -12.90 9.48
N VAL A 337 -17.07 -13.15 9.91
CA VAL A 337 -16.02 -12.13 10.07
C VAL A 337 -14.78 -12.51 9.31
#